data_5c655a2ba6872022a8b418453f0ff7ff
#
_entry.id   5c655a2ba6872022a8b418453f0ff7ff
#
_cell.length_a   1.000
_cell.length_b   1.000
_cell.length_c   1.000
_cell.angle_alpha   90.00
_cell.angle_beta   90.00
_cell.angle_gamma   90.00
#
_symmetry.space_group_name_H-M   'P 1'
#
loop_
_entity.id
_entity.type
_entity.pdbx_description
1 polymer ?
#
loop_
_entity_poly.entity_id
_entity_poly.type
_entity_poly.pdbx_seq_one_letter_code
_entity_poly.pdbx_strand_id
1 'polypeptide(L)'
;SPELRQAVELYLNRYPAYHCFETPHLYVLNRALAPYGQQVCFMAGYFLPDVEHLQPLPCGFSVRVLEPAEFQSYYLPQWSNALCEKRKHLDVLAVGAFDGERLIGLAGCSADCESMWQIGIDVLPEYRRQGIASALTSRLAVEVLKRGKVPFYCCAWSNVASARNAIRCGFHPAWVQLTAKSMAFVDSMNGEEERREII
;
A
#
# COMPACT_ATOMS: atom_id res chain seq x y z
N SER A 1 21.75 -0.82 -11.53
CA SER A 1 22.98 -1.33 -12.19
C SER A 1 23.42 -2.66 -11.56
N PRO A 2 24.31 -3.43 -12.21
CA PRO A 2 24.88 -4.66 -11.64
C PRO A 2 25.63 -4.42 -10.34
N GLU A 3 26.37 -3.33 -10.24
CA GLU A 3 27.15 -2.94 -9.05
C GLU A 3 26.26 -2.64 -7.86
N LEU A 4 25.13 -1.94 -8.09
CA LEU A 4 24.13 -1.68 -7.06
C LEU A 4 23.53 -2.99 -6.54
N ARG A 5 23.19 -3.92 -7.45
CA ARG A 5 22.70 -5.26 -7.09
C ARG A 5 23.73 -5.99 -6.24
N GLN A 6 24.99 -5.99 -6.64
CA GLN A 6 26.08 -6.62 -5.88
C GLN A 6 26.22 -6.01 -4.46
N ALA A 7 26.12 -4.68 -4.34
CA ALA A 7 26.19 -4.02 -3.03
C ALA A 7 25.05 -4.47 -2.09
N VAL A 8 23.83 -4.63 -2.63
CA VAL A 8 22.67 -5.15 -1.88
C VAL A 8 22.87 -6.63 -1.52
N GLU A 9 23.33 -7.47 -2.44
CA GLU A 9 23.60 -8.89 -2.20
C GLU A 9 24.68 -9.08 -1.10
N LEU A 10 25.74 -8.30 -1.12
CA LEU A 10 26.77 -8.31 -0.06
C LEU A 10 26.19 -7.95 1.30
N TYR A 11 25.28 -6.96 1.34
CA TYR A 11 24.58 -6.59 2.57
C TYR A 11 23.70 -7.71 3.10
N LEU A 12 22.86 -8.30 2.23
CA LEU A 12 21.93 -9.37 2.61
C LEU A 12 22.66 -10.64 3.09
N ASN A 13 23.83 -10.94 2.55
CA ASN A 13 24.64 -12.08 2.96
C ASN A 13 25.45 -11.84 4.26
N ARG A 14 25.51 -10.60 4.72
CA ARG A 14 26.29 -10.22 5.90
C ARG A 14 25.54 -10.45 7.22
N TYR A 15 24.20 -10.34 7.20
CA TYR A 15 23.36 -10.35 8.39
C TYR A 15 22.23 -11.39 8.28
N PRO A 16 21.76 -11.97 9.40
CA PRO A 16 20.49 -12.69 9.42
C PRO A 16 19.34 -11.83 8.88
N ALA A 17 18.38 -12.44 8.20
CA ALA A 17 17.34 -11.72 7.46
C ALA A 17 16.59 -10.67 8.30
N TYR A 18 16.22 -10.98 9.55
CA TYR A 18 15.51 -10.04 10.42
C TYR A 18 16.40 -8.85 10.85
N HIS A 19 17.72 -9.04 10.99
CA HIS A 19 18.64 -7.95 11.30
C HIS A 19 18.79 -6.95 10.16
N CYS A 20 18.55 -7.35 8.90
CA CYS A 20 18.60 -6.45 7.76
C CYS A 20 17.61 -5.27 7.86
N PHE A 21 16.62 -5.35 8.76
CA PHE A 21 15.62 -4.32 8.98
C PHE A 21 15.83 -3.50 10.25
N GLU A 22 16.88 -3.78 11.01
CA GLU A 22 17.20 -3.04 12.22
C GLU A 22 17.98 -1.76 11.91
N THR A 23 17.71 -0.70 12.67
CA THR A 23 18.28 0.64 12.45
C THR A 23 19.80 0.67 12.29
N PRO A 24 20.61 -0.02 13.14
CA PRO A 24 22.07 -0.02 12.98
C PRO A 24 22.53 -0.61 11.64
N HIS A 25 21.84 -1.63 11.16
CA HIS A 25 22.17 -2.29 9.89
C HIS A 25 21.70 -1.48 8.68
N LEU A 26 20.55 -0.78 8.78
CA LEU A 26 20.09 0.15 7.77
C LEU A 26 21.08 1.29 7.52
N TYR A 27 21.80 1.73 8.56
CA TYR A 27 22.91 2.68 8.38
C TYR A 27 24.02 2.12 7.47
N VAL A 28 24.36 0.84 7.63
CA VAL A 28 25.33 0.16 6.76
C VAL A 28 24.82 0.06 5.32
N LEU A 29 23.54 -0.31 5.14
CA LEU A 29 22.90 -0.37 3.84
C LEU A 29 22.91 1.00 3.15
N ASN A 30 22.52 2.05 3.85
CA ASN A 30 22.52 3.42 3.29
C ASN A 30 23.93 3.85 2.84
N ARG A 31 24.98 3.53 3.60
CA ARG A 31 26.37 3.77 3.18
C ARG A 31 26.75 3.00 1.91
N ALA A 32 26.27 1.78 1.76
CA ALA A 32 26.51 0.96 0.56
C ALA A 32 25.75 1.49 -0.67
N LEU A 33 24.58 2.09 -0.47
CA LEU A 33 23.73 2.66 -1.52
C LEU A 33 24.16 4.09 -1.93
N ALA A 34 24.77 4.85 -1.04
CA ALA A 34 25.15 6.25 -1.25
C ALA A 34 26.01 6.50 -2.51
N PRO A 35 27.03 5.67 -2.86
CA PRO A 35 27.81 5.86 -4.10
C PRO A 35 26.97 5.79 -5.37
N TYR A 36 25.75 5.20 -5.29
CA TYR A 36 24.81 5.08 -6.40
C TYR A 36 23.69 6.13 -6.34
N GLY A 37 23.82 7.13 -5.46
CA GLY A 37 22.81 8.19 -5.27
C GLY A 37 21.48 7.66 -4.73
N GLN A 38 21.49 6.54 -4.01
CA GLN A 38 20.29 5.88 -3.47
C GLN A 38 20.36 5.80 -1.94
N GLN A 39 19.20 5.80 -1.30
CA GLN A 39 19.10 5.48 0.11
C GLN A 39 17.74 4.83 0.43
N VAL A 40 17.66 4.09 1.54
CA VAL A 40 16.41 3.52 2.03
C VAL A 40 15.42 4.65 2.34
N CYS A 41 14.20 4.53 1.78
CA CYS A 41 13.17 5.56 1.90
C CYS A 41 11.91 5.02 2.58
N PHE A 42 11.40 3.88 2.14
CA PHE A 42 10.17 3.33 2.66
C PHE A 42 10.35 1.93 3.23
N MET A 43 9.61 1.67 4.31
CA MET A 43 9.47 0.34 4.90
C MET A 43 7.98 0.01 4.97
N ALA A 44 7.59 -1.10 4.39
CA ALA A 44 6.20 -1.53 4.35
C ALA A 44 6.04 -2.99 4.78
N GLY A 45 4.94 -3.28 5.48
CA GLY A 45 4.45 -4.62 5.72
C GLY A 45 3.45 -5.00 4.63
N TYR A 46 3.54 -6.22 4.17
CA TYR A 46 2.65 -6.83 3.18
C TYR A 46 1.85 -7.96 3.80
N PHE A 47 0.59 -8.07 3.40
CA PHE A 47 -0.37 -8.99 3.98
C PHE A 47 -1.05 -9.78 2.87
N LEU A 48 -1.21 -11.10 3.10
CA LEU A 48 -1.97 -11.99 2.22
C LEU A 48 -3.24 -12.47 2.93
N PRO A 49 -4.32 -12.78 2.19
CA PRO A 49 -5.56 -13.24 2.78
C PRO A 49 -5.45 -14.67 3.33
N ASP A 50 -6.09 -14.93 4.45
CA ASP A 50 -6.49 -16.26 4.85
C ASP A 50 -7.76 -16.63 4.07
N VAL A 51 -7.59 -17.37 2.99
CA VAL A 51 -8.69 -17.67 2.05
C VAL A 51 -9.79 -18.53 2.68
N GLU A 52 -9.49 -19.28 3.73
CA GLU A 52 -10.48 -20.13 4.43
C GLU A 52 -11.38 -19.29 5.36
N HIS A 53 -10.86 -18.20 5.89
CA HIS A 53 -11.55 -17.35 6.87
C HIS A 53 -11.97 -15.99 6.31
N LEU A 54 -11.55 -15.65 5.08
CA LEU A 54 -11.89 -14.38 4.45
C LEU A 54 -13.38 -14.33 4.09
N GLN A 55 -14.09 -13.38 4.70
CA GLN A 55 -15.50 -13.13 4.41
C GLN A 55 -15.82 -11.64 4.47
N PRO A 56 -16.84 -11.17 3.72
CA PRO A 56 -17.24 -9.77 3.80
C PRO A 56 -17.72 -9.41 5.21
N LEU A 57 -17.15 -8.35 5.75
CA LEU A 57 -17.57 -7.79 7.03
C LEU A 57 -18.81 -6.89 6.84
N PRO A 58 -19.69 -6.78 7.85
CA PRO A 58 -20.89 -5.94 7.77
C PRO A 58 -20.52 -4.46 7.64
N CYS A 59 -21.39 -3.72 6.94
CA CYS A 59 -21.33 -2.27 6.81
C CYS A 59 -22.72 -1.68 7.14
N GLY A 60 -22.75 -0.58 7.89
CA GLY A 60 -23.99 0.14 8.19
C GLY A 60 -24.50 1.00 7.02
N PHE A 61 -23.78 1.04 5.90
CA PHE A 61 -24.09 1.82 4.72
C PHE A 61 -24.25 0.93 3.49
N SER A 62 -24.85 1.46 2.42
CA SER A 62 -24.96 0.76 1.14
C SER A 62 -23.57 0.50 0.54
N VAL A 63 -23.29 -0.75 0.14
CA VAL A 63 -22.02 -1.13 -0.44
C VAL A 63 -22.23 -1.65 -1.86
N ARG A 64 -21.49 -1.08 -2.82
CA ARG A 64 -21.54 -1.47 -4.24
C ARG A 64 -20.16 -1.83 -4.77
N VAL A 65 -20.11 -2.87 -5.60
CA VAL A 65 -18.93 -3.17 -6.44
C VAL A 65 -18.99 -2.24 -7.64
N LEU A 66 -17.87 -1.68 -8.01
CA LEU A 66 -17.75 -0.69 -9.08
C LEU A 66 -16.74 -1.20 -10.12
N GLU A 67 -17.15 -1.27 -11.36
CA GLU A 67 -16.27 -1.57 -12.50
C GLU A 67 -15.56 -0.30 -12.98
N PRO A 68 -14.49 -0.39 -13.80
CA PRO A 68 -13.68 0.77 -14.18
C PRO A 68 -14.45 1.97 -14.73
N ALA A 69 -15.52 1.75 -15.50
CA ALA A 69 -16.34 2.82 -16.04
C ALA A 69 -17.10 3.62 -14.96
N GLU A 70 -17.42 2.98 -13.82
CA GLU A 70 -18.23 3.56 -12.75
C GLU A 70 -17.41 4.40 -11.78
N PHE A 71 -16.10 4.17 -11.66
CA PHE A 71 -15.25 4.94 -10.75
C PHE A 71 -14.37 6.00 -11.44
N GLN A 72 -14.54 6.26 -12.74
CA GLN A 72 -13.75 7.27 -13.46
C GLN A 72 -13.86 8.68 -12.84
N SER A 73 -15.01 9.05 -12.30
CA SER A 73 -15.23 10.34 -11.64
C SER A 73 -14.62 10.43 -10.23
N TYR A 74 -14.11 9.32 -9.69
CA TYR A 74 -13.57 9.25 -8.33
C TYR A 74 -12.05 9.37 -8.27
N TYR A 75 -11.36 9.68 -9.37
CA TYR A 75 -9.95 10.08 -9.32
C TYR A 75 -9.81 11.49 -8.73
N LEU A 76 -9.96 11.56 -7.41
CA LEU A 76 -9.91 12.78 -6.62
C LEU A 76 -8.91 12.61 -5.46
N PRO A 77 -8.32 13.68 -4.92
CA PRO A 77 -7.30 13.60 -3.88
C PRO A 77 -7.71 12.77 -2.65
N GLN A 78 -8.98 12.83 -2.24
CA GLN A 78 -9.50 12.07 -1.09
C GLN A 78 -9.54 10.55 -1.30
N TRP A 79 -9.42 10.07 -2.55
CA TRP A 79 -9.43 8.65 -2.91
C TRP A 79 -8.08 8.17 -3.46
N SER A 80 -7.00 8.90 -3.17
CA SER A 80 -5.68 8.66 -3.75
C SER A 80 -4.96 7.39 -3.26
N ASN A 81 -5.40 6.79 -2.16
CA ASN A 81 -4.93 5.45 -1.77
C ASN A 81 -5.74 4.35 -2.45
N ALA A 82 -7.04 4.54 -2.67
CA ALA A 82 -7.91 3.58 -3.34
C ALA A 82 -7.65 3.53 -4.86
N LEU A 83 -7.41 4.68 -5.49
CA LEU A 83 -7.22 4.82 -6.94
C LEU A 83 -5.92 5.56 -7.24
N CYS A 84 -5.17 5.10 -8.24
CA CYS A 84 -3.91 5.72 -8.63
C CYS A 84 -4.04 6.50 -9.94
N GLU A 85 -4.25 7.83 -9.87
CA GLU A 85 -4.41 8.68 -11.04
C GLU A 85 -3.26 8.55 -12.07
N LYS A 86 -2.03 8.35 -11.59
CA LYS A 86 -0.86 8.19 -12.45
C LYS A 86 -0.82 6.83 -13.18
N ARG A 87 -1.62 5.86 -12.75
CA ARG A 87 -1.66 4.48 -13.26
C ARG A 87 -3.09 3.96 -13.43
N LYS A 88 -4.01 4.81 -13.89
CA LYS A 88 -5.45 4.50 -14.08
C LYS A 88 -5.71 3.18 -14.81
N HIS A 89 -4.84 2.82 -15.76
CA HIS A 89 -4.95 1.59 -16.54
C HIS A 89 -4.71 0.32 -15.72
N LEU A 90 -4.15 0.42 -14.52
CA LEU A 90 -3.98 -0.69 -13.59
C LEU A 90 -5.13 -0.83 -12.60
N ASP A 91 -5.93 0.23 -12.38
CA ASP A 91 -7.07 0.16 -11.48
C ASP A 91 -8.21 -0.60 -12.15
N VAL A 92 -8.51 -1.81 -11.66
CA VAL A 92 -9.35 -2.79 -12.35
C VAL A 92 -10.66 -3.09 -11.65
N LEU A 93 -10.80 -2.76 -10.37
CA LEU A 93 -12.01 -3.01 -9.58
C LEU A 93 -12.03 -2.12 -8.36
N ALA A 94 -13.23 -1.69 -7.94
CA ALA A 94 -13.41 -0.98 -6.68
C ALA A 94 -14.68 -1.43 -5.93
N VAL A 95 -14.74 -1.10 -4.65
CA VAL A 95 -15.94 -1.25 -3.80
C VAL A 95 -16.15 0.05 -3.06
N GLY A 96 -17.33 0.66 -3.24
CA GLY A 96 -17.71 1.91 -2.61
C GLY A 96 -18.76 1.73 -1.51
N ALA A 97 -18.65 2.50 -0.43
CA ALA A 97 -19.71 2.69 0.56
C ALA A 97 -20.40 4.03 0.30
N PHE A 98 -21.74 4.04 0.43
CA PHE A 98 -22.57 5.19 0.10
C PHE A 98 -23.54 5.53 1.23
N ASP A 99 -23.62 6.83 1.55
CA ASP A 99 -24.66 7.41 2.37
C ASP A 99 -25.62 8.17 1.43
N GLY A 100 -26.77 7.57 1.14
CA GLY A 100 -27.58 7.97 -0.01
C GLY A 100 -26.81 7.85 -1.31
N GLU A 101 -26.65 8.94 -2.03
CA GLU A 101 -25.87 9.03 -3.29
C GLU A 101 -24.40 9.45 -3.05
N ARG A 102 -24.04 9.82 -1.83
CA ARG A 102 -22.71 10.29 -1.52
C ARG A 102 -21.76 9.12 -1.29
N LEU A 103 -20.67 9.06 -2.04
CA LEU A 103 -19.55 8.14 -1.77
C LEU A 103 -18.82 8.59 -0.50
N ILE A 104 -18.74 7.70 0.49
CA ILE A 104 -18.16 7.99 1.81
C ILE A 104 -16.91 7.16 2.12
N GLY A 105 -16.69 6.08 1.38
CA GLY A 105 -15.53 5.21 1.45
C GLY A 105 -15.33 4.48 0.14
N LEU A 106 -14.07 4.27 -0.25
CA LEU A 106 -13.70 3.60 -1.48
C LEU A 106 -12.51 2.68 -1.23
N ALA A 107 -12.67 1.40 -1.56
CA ALA A 107 -11.56 0.47 -1.70
C ALA A 107 -11.37 0.20 -3.19
N GLY A 108 -10.16 0.34 -3.69
CA GLY A 108 -9.80 0.02 -5.07
C GLY A 108 -8.72 -1.03 -5.13
N CYS A 109 -8.59 -1.72 -6.25
CA CYS A 109 -7.47 -2.60 -6.48
C CYS A 109 -6.79 -2.34 -7.81
N SER A 110 -5.46 -2.45 -7.77
CA SER A 110 -4.54 -2.24 -8.87
C SER A 110 -3.93 -3.57 -9.29
N ALA A 111 -3.99 -3.88 -10.59
CA ALA A 111 -3.39 -5.08 -11.20
C ALA A 111 -1.89 -4.88 -11.43
N ASP A 112 -1.12 -4.74 -10.35
CA ASP A 112 0.33 -4.51 -10.41
C ASP A 112 1.10 -5.72 -10.97
N CYS A 113 0.50 -6.92 -10.92
CA CYS A 113 0.99 -8.09 -11.63
C CYS A 113 -0.18 -8.98 -12.09
N GLU A 114 0.14 -9.98 -12.92
CA GLU A 114 -0.87 -10.85 -13.52
C GLU A 114 -1.70 -11.62 -12.48
N SER A 115 -1.08 -12.09 -11.42
CA SER A 115 -1.71 -12.98 -10.42
C SER A 115 -2.15 -12.28 -9.16
N MET A 116 -1.57 -11.12 -8.80
CA MET A 116 -1.79 -10.46 -7.52
C MET A 116 -2.23 -9.01 -7.72
N TRP A 117 -3.32 -8.62 -7.04
CA TRP A 117 -3.88 -7.27 -7.09
C TRP A 117 -3.79 -6.56 -5.75
N GLN A 118 -3.19 -5.37 -5.76
CA GLN A 118 -2.99 -4.55 -4.57
C GLN A 118 -4.28 -3.84 -4.17
N ILE A 119 -4.65 -3.92 -2.89
CA ILE A 119 -5.79 -3.19 -2.33
C ILE A 119 -5.33 -1.89 -1.68
N GLY A 120 -5.98 -0.79 -2.05
CA GLY A 120 -5.92 0.50 -1.37
C GLY A 120 -7.29 0.90 -0.84
N ILE A 121 -7.33 1.75 0.20
CA ILE A 121 -8.58 2.13 0.90
C ILE A 121 -8.53 3.56 1.40
N ASP A 122 -9.63 4.29 1.17
CA ASP A 122 -9.91 5.59 1.75
C ASP A 122 -11.31 5.64 2.36
N VAL A 123 -11.46 6.36 3.47
CA VAL A 123 -12.75 6.69 4.09
C VAL A 123 -12.72 8.16 4.49
N LEU A 124 -13.78 8.88 4.15
CA LEU A 124 -13.92 10.29 4.52
C LEU A 124 -13.76 10.47 6.04
N PRO A 125 -13.07 11.52 6.50
CA PRO A 125 -12.73 11.70 7.90
C PRO A 125 -13.93 11.58 8.85
N GLU A 126 -15.06 12.18 8.50
CA GLU A 126 -16.30 12.19 9.29
C GLU A 126 -16.99 10.83 9.39
N TYR A 127 -16.65 9.88 8.50
CA TYR A 127 -17.21 8.53 8.50
C TYR A 127 -16.24 7.46 9.02
N ARG A 128 -15.06 7.86 9.51
CA ARG A 128 -14.08 6.92 10.07
C ARG A 128 -14.57 6.31 11.38
N ARG A 129 -13.93 5.21 11.79
CA ARG A 129 -14.23 4.46 13.05
C ARG A 129 -15.59 3.78 13.10
N GLN A 130 -16.27 3.64 11.97
CA GLN A 130 -17.59 2.99 11.82
C GLN A 130 -17.51 1.62 11.12
N GLY A 131 -16.29 1.05 10.93
CA GLY A 131 -16.11 -0.27 10.32
C GLY A 131 -16.08 -0.24 8.78
N ILE A 132 -16.30 0.90 8.12
CA ILE A 132 -16.41 1.02 6.66
C ILE A 132 -15.15 0.50 5.97
N ALA A 133 -13.95 0.92 6.40
CA ALA A 133 -12.71 0.46 5.79
C ALA A 133 -12.59 -1.07 5.78
N SER A 134 -12.90 -1.71 6.90
CA SER A 134 -12.84 -3.18 7.00
C SER A 134 -13.91 -3.87 6.12
N ALA A 135 -15.11 -3.32 6.07
CA ALA A 135 -16.17 -3.85 5.23
C ALA A 135 -15.82 -3.78 3.73
N LEU A 136 -15.30 -2.63 3.27
CA LEU A 136 -14.89 -2.45 1.89
C LEU A 136 -13.68 -3.31 1.51
N THR A 137 -12.65 -3.34 2.37
CA THR A 137 -11.44 -4.14 2.13
C THR A 137 -11.76 -5.63 2.04
N SER A 138 -12.55 -6.16 2.99
CA SER A 138 -12.92 -7.59 2.99
C SER A 138 -13.83 -7.94 1.80
N ARG A 139 -14.77 -7.07 1.45
CA ARG A 139 -15.62 -7.26 0.27
C ARG A 139 -14.80 -7.26 -1.02
N LEU A 140 -13.90 -6.29 -1.20
CA LEU A 140 -13.05 -6.21 -2.37
C LEU A 140 -12.13 -7.43 -2.48
N ALA A 141 -11.54 -7.88 -1.38
CA ALA A 141 -10.70 -9.06 -1.36
C ALA A 141 -11.44 -10.32 -1.86
N VAL A 142 -12.69 -10.53 -1.40
CA VAL A 142 -13.53 -11.63 -1.90
C VAL A 142 -13.82 -11.49 -3.40
N GLU A 143 -14.10 -10.28 -3.88
CA GLU A 143 -14.36 -10.04 -5.31
C GLU A 143 -13.12 -10.27 -6.18
N VAL A 144 -11.91 -9.97 -5.67
CA VAL A 144 -10.64 -10.27 -6.34
C VAL A 144 -10.42 -11.78 -6.43
N LEU A 145 -10.64 -12.53 -5.33
CA LEU A 145 -10.53 -14.00 -5.33
C LEU A 145 -11.51 -14.66 -6.32
N LYS A 146 -12.75 -14.17 -6.41
CA LYS A 146 -13.74 -14.66 -7.40
C LYS A 146 -13.27 -14.51 -8.85
N ARG A 147 -12.39 -13.55 -9.12
CA ARG A 147 -11.77 -13.32 -10.44
C ARG A 147 -10.49 -14.13 -10.64
N GLY A 148 -10.19 -15.08 -9.74
CA GLY A 148 -9.02 -15.93 -9.81
C GLY A 148 -7.70 -15.21 -9.54
N LYS A 149 -7.75 -14.07 -8.85
CA LYS A 149 -6.58 -13.27 -8.48
C LYS A 149 -6.36 -13.29 -6.97
N VAL A 150 -5.12 -13.08 -6.54
CA VAL A 150 -4.77 -13.01 -5.12
C VAL A 150 -4.77 -11.54 -4.68
N PRO A 151 -5.69 -11.13 -3.80
CA PRO A 151 -5.63 -9.79 -3.24
C PRO A 151 -4.44 -9.69 -2.26
N PHE A 152 -3.68 -8.61 -2.32
CA PHE A 152 -2.71 -8.31 -1.29
C PHE A 152 -2.90 -6.89 -0.75
N TYR A 153 -2.53 -6.71 0.50
CA TYR A 153 -2.62 -5.44 1.18
C TYR A 153 -1.23 -5.01 1.63
N CYS A 154 -0.90 -3.73 1.53
CA CYS A 154 0.35 -3.22 2.07
C CYS A 154 0.14 -1.89 2.78
N CYS A 155 0.98 -1.62 3.76
CA CYS A 155 1.01 -0.33 4.44
C CYS A 155 2.40 -0.04 4.99
N ALA A 156 2.69 1.23 5.20
CA ALA A 156 3.91 1.63 5.91
C ALA A 156 3.97 0.97 7.30
N TRP A 157 5.15 0.60 7.75
CA TRP A 157 5.35 -0.05 9.06
C TRP A 157 4.77 0.73 10.24
N SER A 158 4.85 2.04 10.19
CA SER A 158 4.30 2.92 11.22
C SER A 158 2.78 3.11 11.13
N ASN A 159 2.14 2.67 10.05
CA ASN A 159 0.69 2.79 9.88
C ASN A 159 -0.05 1.63 10.56
N VAL A 160 -0.01 1.61 11.89
CA VAL A 160 -0.65 0.59 12.73
C VAL A 160 -2.15 0.50 12.49
N ALA A 161 -2.81 1.62 12.17
CA ALA A 161 -4.24 1.62 11.89
C ALA A 161 -4.57 0.82 10.63
N SER A 162 -3.77 0.98 9.57
CA SER A 162 -3.90 0.24 8.32
C SER A 162 -3.57 -1.24 8.50
N ALA A 163 -2.50 -1.57 9.23
CA ALA A 163 -2.16 -2.97 9.55
C ALA A 163 -3.28 -3.67 10.32
N ARG A 164 -3.87 -3.00 11.31
CA ARG A 164 -5.04 -3.52 12.05
C ARG A 164 -6.27 -3.71 11.17
N ASN A 165 -6.46 -2.85 10.17
CA ASN A 165 -7.52 -3.03 9.17
C ASN A 165 -7.30 -4.32 8.37
N ALA A 166 -6.10 -4.55 7.85
CA ALA A 166 -5.75 -5.77 7.11
C ALA A 166 -6.03 -7.03 7.95
N ILE A 167 -5.50 -7.08 9.18
CA ILE A 167 -5.69 -8.24 10.09
C ILE A 167 -7.17 -8.46 10.39
N ARG A 168 -7.92 -7.40 10.66
CA ARG A 168 -9.37 -7.50 10.92
C ARG A 168 -10.16 -8.04 9.72
N CYS A 169 -9.68 -7.79 8.51
CA CYS A 169 -10.28 -8.29 7.26
C CYS A 169 -9.90 -9.74 6.93
N GLY A 170 -9.13 -10.43 7.77
CA GLY A 170 -8.68 -11.80 7.51
C GLY A 170 -7.39 -11.87 6.68
N PHE A 171 -6.57 -10.84 6.70
CA PHE A 171 -5.21 -10.88 6.14
C PHE A 171 -4.19 -11.16 7.23
N HIS A 172 -3.11 -11.86 6.89
CA HIS A 172 -1.96 -12.12 7.75
C HIS A 172 -0.70 -11.45 7.21
N PRO A 173 0.22 -11.00 8.10
CA PRO A 173 1.53 -10.53 7.67
C PRO A 173 2.25 -11.62 6.88
N ALA A 174 2.74 -11.29 5.68
CA ALA A 174 3.39 -12.24 4.78
C ALA A 174 4.87 -11.91 4.55
N TRP A 175 5.19 -10.64 4.28
CA TRP A 175 6.57 -10.18 4.16
C TRP A 175 6.68 -8.70 4.49
N VAL A 176 7.91 -8.23 4.60
CA VAL A 176 8.28 -6.82 4.73
C VAL A 176 9.16 -6.41 3.57
N GLN A 177 9.10 -5.14 3.21
CA GLN A 177 9.87 -4.60 2.09
C GLN A 177 10.54 -3.29 2.47
N LEU A 178 11.82 -3.17 2.14
CA LEU A 178 12.54 -1.92 2.08
C LEU A 178 12.57 -1.43 0.63
N THR A 179 12.32 -0.14 0.43
CA THR A 179 12.42 0.49 -0.89
C THR A 179 13.44 1.61 -0.82
N ALA A 180 14.45 1.55 -1.69
CA ALA A 180 15.38 2.66 -1.91
C ALA A 180 14.82 3.63 -2.96
N LYS A 181 15.15 4.90 -2.80
CA LYS A 181 14.86 5.99 -3.73
C LYS A 181 16.11 6.82 -3.95
N SER A 182 16.10 7.68 -4.99
CA SER A 182 17.18 8.64 -5.17
C SER A 182 17.30 9.57 -3.97
N MET A 183 18.50 10.01 -3.66
CA MET A 183 18.75 10.99 -2.59
C MET A 183 17.94 12.26 -2.81
N ALA A 184 17.82 12.75 -4.04
CA ALA A 184 16.99 13.92 -4.37
C ALA A 184 15.50 13.70 -3.99
N PHE A 185 14.95 12.50 -4.24
CA PHE A 185 13.59 12.18 -3.83
C PHE A 185 13.44 12.21 -2.29
N VAL A 186 14.42 11.67 -1.57
CA VAL A 186 14.39 11.65 -0.09
C VAL A 186 14.55 13.06 0.46
N ASP A 187 15.45 13.87 -0.13
CA ASP A 187 15.65 15.28 0.23
C ASP A 187 14.33 16.09 0.04
N SER A 188 13.62 15.87 -1.09
CA SER A 188 12.34 16.54 -1.33
C SER A 188 11.28 16.18 -0.28
N MET A 189 11.25 14.93 0.17
CA MET A 189 10.32 14.51 1.24
C MET A 189 10.64 15.17 2.60
N ASN A 190 11.88 15.56 2.82
CA ASN A 190 12.33 16.21 4.06
C ASN A 190 12.28 17.73 3.97
N GLY A 191 11.86 18.32 2.83
CA GLY A 191 11.86 19.77 2.62
C GLY A 191 13.26 20.37 2.53
N GLU A 192 14.28 19.60 2.16
CA GLU A 192 15.68 20.06 2.10
C GLU A 192 15.98 20.82 0.79
N GLU A 193 15.15 20.72 -0.24
CA GLU A 193 15.29 21.51 -1.47
C GLU A 193 15.14 23.00 -1.22
N GLU A 194 14.20 23.41 -0.35
CA GLU A 194 14.00 24.82 -0.01
C GLU A 194 15.17 25.43 0.80
N ARG A 195 15.99 24.61 1.46
CA ARG A 195 17.14 25.08 2.28
C ARG A 195 18.41 25.30 1.45
N ARG A 196 18.54 24.65 0.29
CA ARG A 196 19.73 24.80 -0.57
C ARG A 196 19.73 26.09 -1.39
N GLU A 197 18.57 26.72 -1.58
CA GLU A 197 18.44 28.01 -2.28
C GLU A 197 18.68 29.22 -1.36
N ILE A 198 18.85 29.02 -0.05
CA ILE A 198 18.99 30.10 0.96
C ILE A 198 20.43 30.25 1.47
N ILE A 199 21.38 29.42 1.02
CA ILE A 199 22.81 29.50 1.35
C ILE A 199 23.60 29.84 0.08
#